data_32e8ee3e3af908d25fc0c23b5166232c
#
_entry.id   32e8ee3e3af908d25fc0c23b5166232c
#
_cell.length_a   1.000
_cell.length_b   1.000
_cell.length_c   1.000
_cell.angle_alpha   90.00
_cell.angle_beta   90.00
_cell.angle_gamma   90.00
#
_symmetry.space_group_name_H-M   'P 1'
#
loop_
_entity.id
_entity.type
_entity.pdbx_description
1 polymer ?
#
loop_
_entity_poly.entity_id
_entity_poly.type
_entity_poly.pdbx_seq_one_letter_code
_entity_poly.pdbx_strand_id
1 'polypeptide(L)' 'MAHNEIISSEKKEVIRNLYLSGIGEEFIAMQLDIEIPDVIKVLKDLDVYKSP' A
#
# COMPACT_ATOMS: atom_id res chain seq x y z
N MET A 1 20.07 -1.11 -8.12
CA MET A 1 19.53 -1.32 -8.07
C MET A 1 18.52 -1.18 -7.94
N ALA A 2 18.26 -1.05 -8.19
CA ALA A 2 17.49 -1.13 -8.24
C ALA A 2 16.58 -0.85 -7.78
N HIS A 3 16.24 -0.57 -7.74
CA HIS A 3 15.37 -0.40 -7.61
C HIS A 3 14.43 -0.42 -6.99
N ASN A 4 14.58 -0.33 -6.39
CA ASN A 4 13.72 -0.13 -5.90
C ASN A 4 12.36 0.15 -5.94
N GLU A 5 11.87 0.21 -6.68
CA GLU A 5 10.47 0.38 -6.87
C GLU A 5 9.70 -0.84 -6.39
N ILE A 6 10.43 -1.80 -5.96
CA ILE A 6 9.81 -2.99 -5.36
C ILE A 6 9.50 -2.68 -3.92
N ILE A 7 8.24 -2.80 -3.55
CA ILE A 7 7.82 -2.56 -2.18
C ILE A 7 8.10 -3.81 -1.36
N SER A 8 8.83 -3.65 -0.27
CA SER A 8 9.23 -4.77 0.54
C SER A 8 8.03 -5.45 1.20
N SER A 9 8.24 -6.69 1.65
CA SER A 9 7.19 -7.43 2.34
C SER A 9 6.72 -6.68 3.58
N GLU A 10 7.65 -6.07 4.29
CA GLU A 10 7.31 -5.32 5.50
C GLU A 10 6.41 -4.15 5.16
N LYS A 11 6.74 -3.44 4.11
CA LYS A 11 5.90 -2.31 3.71
C LYS A 11 4.52 -2.78 3.27
N LYS A 12 4.46 -3.90 2.58
CA LYS A 12 3.17 -4.43 2.17
C LYS A 12 2.30 -4.75 3.38
N GLU A 13 2.90 -5.29 4.42
CA GLU A 13 2.15 -5.57 5.63
C GLU A 13 1.67 -4.30 6.31
N VAL A 14 2.52 -3.28 6.34
CA VAL A 14 2.12 -2.00 6.91
C VAL A 14 0.94 -1.43 6.12
N ILE A 15 1.04 -1.47 4.80
CA ILE A 15 -0.04 -0.97 3.95
C ILE A 15 -1.34 -1.72 4.26
N ARG A 16 -1.27 -3.03 4.35
CA ARG A 16 -2.45 -3.83 4.63
C ARG A 16 -3.04 -3.49 6.00
N ASN A 17 -2.18 -3.42 7.00
CA ASN A 17 -2.66 -3.15 8.35
C ASN A 17 -3.30 -1.78 8.46
N LEU A 18 -2.69 -0.77 7.86
CA LEU A 18 -3.26 0.57 7.86
C LEU A 18 -4.61 0.59 7.16
N TYR A 19 -4.68 -0.07 6.01
CA TYR A 19 -5.91 -0.08 5.23
C TYR A 19 -7.04 -0.77 6.00
N LEU A 20 -6.73 -1.90 6.62
CA LEU A 20 -7.74 -2.64 7.37
C LEU A 20 -8.15 -1.91 8.64
N SER A 21 -7.33 -0.98 9.10
CA SER A 21 -7.67 -0.14 10.24
C SER A 21 -8.53 1.05 9.85
N GLY A 22 -8.84 1.20 8.57
CA GLY A 22 -9.68 2.28 8.11
C GLY A 22 -8.93 3.48 7.56
N ILE A 23 -7.62 3.37 7.37
CA ILE A 23 -6.82 4.46 6.82
C ILE A 23 -6.93 4.42 5.30
N GLY A 24 -7.21 5.55 4.69
CA GLY A 24 -7.38 5.63 3.23
C GLY A 24 -6.07 5.53 2.48
N GLU A 25 -6.20 5.19 1.19
CA GLU A 25 -5.02 5.02 0.33
C GLU A 25 -4.16 6.27 0.26
N GLU A 26 -4.81 7.43 0.21
CA GLU A 26 -4.10 8.69 0.12
C GLU A 26 -3.18 8.89 1.32
N PHE A 27 -3.72 8.60 2.48
CA PHE A 27 -2.97 8.79 3.70
C PHE A 27 -1.83 7.78 3.82
N ILE A 28 -2.12 6.54 3.41
CA ILE A 28 -1.09 5.50 3.41
C ILE A 28 0.05 5.89 2.49
N ALA A 29 -0.28 6.37 1.29
CA ALA A 29 0.73 6.77 0.33
C ALA A 29 1.61 7.88 0.89
N MET A 30 0.99 8.86 1.54
CA MET A 30 1.73 9.96 2.13
C MET A 30 2.64 9.47 3.25
N GLN A 31 2.11 8.61 4.08
CA GLN A 31 2.83 8.09 5.24
C GLN A 31 4.10 7.34 4.82
N LEU A 32 3.99 6.57 3.74
CA LEU A 32 5.08 5.71 3.31
C LEU A 32 5.89 6.30 2.16
N ASP A 33 5.52 7.51 1.73
CA ASP A 33 6.23 8.20 0.66
C ASP A 33 6.22 7.39 -0.63
N ILE A 34 5.06 6.88 -0.99
CA ILE A 34 4.86 6.16 -2.23
C ILE A 34 3.64 6.72 -2.93
N GLU A 35 3.38 6.26 -4.15
CA GLU A 35 2.29 6.78 -4.93
C GLU A 35 0.99 6.07 -4.59
N ILE A 36 -0.13 6.79 -4.75
CA ILE A 36 -1.44 6.19 -4.50
C ILE A 36 -1.66 4.94 -5.36
N PRO A 37 -1.35 4.96 -6.68
CA PRO A 37 -1.53 3.75 -7.48
C PRO A 37 -0.72 2.57 -6.95
N ASP A 38 0.44 2.83 -6.34
CA ASP A 38 1.25 1.76 -5.79
C ASP A 38 0.56 1.14 -4.58
N VAL A 39 -0.07 1.97 -3.75
CA VAL A 39 -0.82 1.47 -2.60
C VAL A 39 -1.95 0.57 -3.08
N ILE A 40 -2.70 1.04 -4.07
CA ILE A 40 -3.83 0.29 -4.59
C ILE A 40 -3.36 -1.04 -5.17
N LYS A 41 -2.25 -1.02 -5.90
CA LYS A 41 -1.72 -2.23 -6.50
C LYS A 41 -1.37 -3.26 -5.42
N VAL A 42 -0.71 -2.80 -4.36
CA VAL A 42 -0.35 -3.70 -3.26
C VAL A 42 -1.61 -4.29 -2.63
N LEU A 43 -2.61 -3.45 -2.39
CA LEU A 43 -3.84 -3.92 -1.77
C LEU A 43 -4.56 -4.93 -2.64
N LYS A 44 -4.53 -4.74 -3.95
CA LYS A 44 -5.13 -5.70 -4.87
C LYS A 44 -4.35 -7.00 -4.87
N ASP A 45 -3.02 -6.91 -4.85
CA ASP A 45 -2.18 -8.10 -4.82
C ASP A 45 -2.41 -8.90 -3.55
N LEU A 46 -2.69 -8.22 -2.45
CA LEU A 46 -2.95 -8.88 -1.18
C LEU A 46 -4.41 -9.31 -1.05
N ASP A 47 -5.22 -8.96 -2.03
CA ASP A 47 -6.64 -9.36 -2.08
C ASP A 47 -7.43 -8.77 -0.92
N VAL A 48 -7.09 -7.57 -0.51
CA VAL A 48 -7.82 -6.88 0.55
C VAL A 48 -8.44 -5.57 0.07
N TYR A 49 -8.16 -5.19 -1.15
CA TYR A 49 -8.67 -3.92 -1.67
C TYR A 49 -10.18 -3.98 -1.87
N LYS A 50 -10.86 -2.96 -1.37
CA LYS A 50 -12.32 -2.88 -1.50
C LYS A 50 -12.65 -1.71 -2.41
N SER A 51 -13.19 -2.03 -3.58
CA SER A 51 -13.67 -1.00 -4.49
C SER A 51 -15.02 -0.51 -4.04
N PRO A 52 -15.27 0.78 -4.21
CA PRO A 52 -16.60 1.30 -3.90
C PRO A 52 -17.66 0.78 -4.86
#